data_a84109b8587b3011411b642be06b86c5
#
_entry.id   a84109b8587b3011411b642be06b86c5
#
_cell.length_a   1.000
_cell.length_b   1.000
_cell.length_c   1.000
_cell.angle_alpha   90.00
_cell.angle_beta   90.00
_cell.angle_gamma   90.00
#
_symmetry.space_group_name_H-M   'P 1'
#
loop_
_entity.id
_entity.type
_entity.pdbx_description
1 polymer ?
#
loop_
_entity_poly.entity_id
_entity_poly.type
_entity_poly.pdbx_seq_one_letter_code
_entity_poly.pdbx_strand_id
1 'polypeptide(L)'
;ISVLFPDAACFTYDLCGKFQSPSPEWMHLTRNLVNFELMVVTEGTLFIADERRSYEVHPGEYLLLPPTVHQHGSKKGSCAFYWLHFIPGIPSAPIIAPSDPTAGSVLDEFHAAPPSSYRLEDLAPAQLPSNYPETLCIPRQGTLSSPNRVIILMKQLQDTSLRFHSTFLNNSLTAAVLGEINCQSPFYRTYTSETQRTQILQDIISYIQYHSSESLKVTELARYFGYNDKYLSSLFHEGTGMTLKQFILKSKTDSAMAELTDTNHTVSQIAYNVGFQDAHNFSTAFRKLTGMTPGQYRKIMGTGNFLLNRTGGYDPQAPRGADAPL
;
A
#
# COMPACT_ATOMS: atom_id res chain seq x y z
N ILE A 1 -6.99 4.12 22.08
CA ILE A 1 -8.24 3.56 21.51
C ILE A 1 -7.95 3.04 20.13
N SER A 2 -8.36 1.81 19.86
CA SER A 2 -8.28 1.18 18.55
C SER A 2 -9.67 0.99 17.95
N VAL A 3 -9.76 0.98 16.62
CA VAL A 3 -10.97 0.64 15.89
C VAL A 3 -10.85 -0.82 15.47
N LEU A 4 -11.82 -1.63 15.86
CA LEU A 4 -11.92 -3.03 15.47
C LEU A 4 -13.04 -3.17 14.44
N PHE A 5 -12.69 -3.71 13.28
CA PHE A 5 -13.64 -4.10 12.25
C PHE A 5 -13.82 -5.62 12.31
N PRO A 6 -15.06 -6.13 12.30
CA PRO A 6 -15.33 -7.56 12.38
C PRO A 6 -14.79 -8.31 11.17
N ASP A 7 -14.66 -9.64 11.29
CA ASP A 7 -14.34 -10.53 10.19
C ASP A 7 -15.28 -10.31 9.02
N ALA A 8 -14.75 -10.44 7.83
CA ALA A 8 -15.49 -10.20 6.60
C ALA A 8 -16.09 -8.78 6.46
N ALA A 9 -15.56 -7.79 7.20
CA ALA A 9 -15.97 -6.41 7.01
C ALA A 9 -15.72 -5.99 5.56
N CYS A 10 -16.74 -5.45 4.90
CA CYS A 10 -16.59 -4.78 3.64
C CYS A 10 -16.54 -3.26 3.87
N PHE A 11 -15.82 -2.56 3.01
CA PHE A 11 -15.66 -1.11 3.13
C PHE A 11 -16.22 -0.45 1.88
N THR A 12 -17.22 0.38 2.06
CA THR A 12 -17.78 1.19 0.98
C THR A 12 -16.99 2.49 0.92
N TYR A 13 -16.34 2.72 -0.22
CA TYR A 13 -15.68 3.97 -0.56
C TYR A 13 -16.73 5.08 -0.68
N ASP A 14 -16.44 6.23 -0.13
CA ASP A 14 -17.25 7.44 -0.31
C ASP A 14 -16.47 8.47 -1.13
N LEU A 15 -15.40 9.04 -0.59
CA LEU A 15 -14.55 9.97 -1.31
C LEU A 15 -13.12 9.99 -0.76
N CYS A 16 -12.17 10.45 -1.56
CA CYS A 16 -10.78 10.62 -1.16
C CYS A 16 -10.12 11.79 -1.87
N GLY A 17 -9.00 12.24 -1.34
CA GLY A 17 -8.22 13.29 -1.98
C GLY A 17 -6.90 13.56 -1.30
N LYS A 18 -6.22 14.58 -1.82
CA LYS A 18 -5.04 15.18 -1.20
C LYS A 18 -5.39 16.61 -0.82
N PHE A 19 -5.03 16.99 0.39
CA PHE A 19 -5.15 18.34 0.89
C PHE A 19 -3.77 18.93 1.15
N GLN A 20 -3.62 20.23 0.92
CA GLN A 20 -2.49 21.03 1.33
C GLN A 20 -3.00 22.35 1.87
N SER A 21 -2.56 22.73 3.06
CA SER A 21 -2.98 23.98 3.68
C SER A 21 -2.52 25.19 2.85
N PRO A 22 -3.39 26.19 2.64
CA PRO A 22 -3.05 27.36 1.82
C PRO A 22 -2.07 28.31 2.53
N SER A 23 -1.97 28.25 3.86
CA SER A 23 -1.10 29.10 4.66
C SER A 23 -0.81 28.48 6.03
N PRO A 24 0.19 28.97 6.78
CA PRO A 24 0.43 28.57 8.17
C PRO A 24 -0.70 28.95 9.16
N GLU A 25 -1.55 29.89 8.78
CA GLU A 25 -2.70 30.34 9.56
C GLU A 25 -3.95 29.45 9.34
N TRP A 26 -3.85 28.42 8.53
CA TRP A 26 -4.95 27.51 8.26
C TRP A 26 -5.31 26.68 9.50
N MET A 27 -6.58 26.44 9.67
CA MET A 27 -7.14 25.58 10.70
C MET A 27 -8.21 24.66 10.08
N HIS A 28 -8.24 23.42 10.51
CA HIS A 28 -9.22 22.46 10.00
C HIS A 28 -10.66 22.93 10.25
N LEU A 29 -11.53 22.63 9.30
CA LEU A 29 -12.95 23.01 9.39
C LEU A 29 -13.63 22.33 10.57
N THR A 30 -14.61 23.00 11.15
CA THR A 30 -15.53 22.38 12.09
C THR A 30 -16.68 21.72 11.32
N ARG A 31 -16.91 20.44 11.57
CA ARG A 31 -17.99 19.69 10.90
C ARG A 31 -18.42 18.45 11.71
N ASN A 32 -19.59 17.94 11.38
CA ASN A 32 -20.00 16.59 11.78
C ASN A 32 -19.42 15.59 10.78
N LEU A 33 -18.88 14.51 11.31
CA LEU A 33 -18.35 13.40 10.52
C LEU A 33 -19.32 12.23 10.58
N VAL A 34 -19.98 11.92 9.48
CA VAL A 34 -21.03 10.88 9.40
C VAL A 34 -20.49 9.50 9.00
N ASN A 35 -19.28 9.45 8.49
CA ASN A 35 -18.55 8.25 8.05
C ASN A 35 -17.19 8.19 8.72
N PHE A 36 -16.38 7.18 8.41
CA PHE A 36 -14.99 7.13 8.84
C PHE A 36 -14.13 8.06 7.98
N GLU A 37 -13.19 8.74 8.60
CA GLU A 37 -12.15 9.49 7.91
C GLU A 37 -10.77 9.00 8.33
N LEU A 38 -9.99 8.57 7.33
CA LEU A 38 -8.57 8.29 7.45
C LEU A 38 -7.78 9.46 6.88
N MET A 39 -6.82 9.97 7.64
CA MET A 39 -5.87 10.99 7.19
C MET A 39 -4.45 10.47 7.34
N VAL A 40 -3.60 10.62 6.32
CA VAL A 40 -2.17 10.26 6.32
C VAL A 40 -1.36 11.50 6.02
N VAL A 41 -0.64 12.00 7.01
CA VAL A 41 0.10 13.26 6.91
C VAL A 41 1.42 13.04 6.17
N THR A 42 1.71 13.92 5.22
CA THR A 42 2.93 13.91 4.39
C THR A 42 3.87 15.06 4.70
N GLU A 43 3.33 16.21 5.12
CA GLU A 43 4.12 17.41 5.41
C GLU A 43 3.48 18.19 6.56
N GLY A 44 4.32 18.89 7.36
CA GLY A 44 3.87 19.75 8.45
C GLY A 44 3.19 18.99 9.59
N THR A 45 2.26 19.63 10.29
CA THR A 45 1.53 19.03 11.41
C THR A 45 0.04 19.34 11.28
N LEU A 46 -0.78 18.29 11.31
CA LEU A 46 -2.23 18.42 11.36
C LEU A 46 -2.70 18.48 12.82
N PHE A 47 -3.37 19.56 13.20
CA PHE A 47 -3.97 19.78 14.51
C PHE A 47 -5.49 19.65 14.41
N ILE A 48 -6.05 18.58 14.97
CA ILE A 48 -7.47 18.26 14.87
C ILE A 48 -7.99 17.70 16.21
N ALA A 49 -9.25 17.87 16.48
CA ALA A 49 -9.90 17.37 17.70
C ALA A 49 -11.30 16.82 17.42
N ASP A 50 -11.72 15.91 18.26
CA ASP A 50 -13.12 15.47 18.41
C ASP A 50 -13.63 15.83 19.82
N GLU A 51 -14.83 15.38 20.21
CA GLU A 51 -15.43 15.66 21.52
C GLU A 51 -14.60 15.11 22.69
N ARG A 52 -13.70 14.16 22.45
CA ARG A 52 -12.99 13.42 23.50
C ARG A 52 -11.54 13.83 23.65
N ARG A 53 -10.87 14.18 22.53
CA ARG A 53 -9.44 14.50 22.56
C ARG A 53 -8.97 15.31 21.36
N SER A 54 -7.81 15.95 21.52
CA SER A 54 -7.07 16.58 20.44
C SER A 54 -5.94 15.68 19.97
N TYR A 55 -5.61 15.79 18.69
CA TYR A 55 -4.56 15.04 18.00
C TYR A 55 -3.58 16.01 17.35
N GLU A 56 -2.31 15.70 17.46
CA GLU A 56 -1.24 16.26 16.66
C GLU A 56 -0.70 15.11 15.80
N VAL A 57 -0.76 15.26 14.47
CA VAL A 57 -0.39 14.19 13.53
C VAL A 57 0.72 14.70 12.63
N HIS A 58 1.85 13.99 12.65
CA HIS A 58 3.09 14.38 11.98
C HIS A 58 3.31 13.60 10.67
N PRO A 59 4.25 14.01 9.81
CA PRO A 59 4.58 13.27 8.59
C PRO A 59 4.93 11.80 8.88
N GLY A 60 4.33 10.90 8.10
CA GLY A 60 4.45 9.46 8.30
C GLY A 60 3.52 8.87 9.35
N GLU A 61 2.68 9.70 9.96
CA GLU A 61 1.61 9.26 10.84
C GLU A 61 0.26 9.29 10.15
N TYR A 62 -0.67 8.52 10.70
CA TYR A 62 -2.08 8.53 10.30
C TYR A 62 -3.00 8.80 11.49
N LEU A 63 -4.20 9.28 11.17
CA LEU A 63 -5.32 9.40 12.09
C LEU A 63 -6.56 8.78 11.45
N LEU A 64 -7.21 7.88 12.18
CA LEU A 64 -8.48 7.25 11.81
C LEU A 64 -9.58 7.73 12.77
N LEU A 65 -10.48 8.54 12.27
CA LEU A 65 -11.63 9.04 13.03
C LEU A 65 -12.91 8.30 12.67
N PRO A 66 -13.62 7.74 13.66
CA PRO A 66 -14.97 7.23 13.46
C PRO A 66 -15.96 8.40 13.30
N PRO A 67 -17.21 8.14 12.92
CA PRO A 67 -18.28 9.12 12.95
C PRO A 67 -18.32 9.90 14.26
N THR A 68 -18.39 11.21 14.19
CA THR A 68 -18.34 12.13 15.34
C THR A 68 -19.15 13.39 15.06
N VAL A 69 -19.82 13.92 16.06
CA VAL A 69 -20.69 15.10 15.92
C VAL A 69 -19.93 16.42 15.96
N HIS A 70 -18.65 16.42 16.35
CA HIS A 70 -17.90 17.67 16.47
C HIS A 70 -16.39 17.47 16.15
N GLN A 71 -16.08 17.36 14.87
CA GLN A 71 -14.69 17.41 14.40
C GLN A 71 -14.28 18.85 14.14
N HIS A 72 -13.14 19.29 14.66
CA HIS A 72 -12.66 20.67 14.47
C HIS A 72 -11.12 20.76 14.52
N GLY A 73 -10.57 21.82 13.94
CA GLY A 73 -9.16 22.17 14.12
C GLY A 73 -8.89 22.67 15.53
N SER A 74 -7.86 22.16 16.19
CA SER A 74 -7.48 22.58 17.54
C SER A 74 -6.44 23.68 17.56
N LYS A 75 -5.62 23.78 16.51
CA LYS A 75 -4.60 24.82 16.31
C LYS A 75 -4.47 25.15 14.82
N LYS A 76 -3.95 26.35 14.54
CA LYS A 76 -3.48 26.71 13.20
C LYS A 76 -2.15 26.04 12.88
N GLY A 77 -1.92 25.72 11.60
CA GLY A 77 -0.67 25.12 11.16
C GLY A 77 -0.64 24.83 9.67
N SER A 78 0.56 24.62 9.16
CA SER A 78 0.76 24.11 7.81
C SER A 78 0.79 22.59 7.82
N CYS A 79 0.03 21.95 6.92
CA CYS A 79 0.09 20.51 6.72
C CYS A 79 -0.29 20.12 5.30
N ALA A 80 0.18 18.96 4.87
CA ALA A 80 -0.35 18.28 3.70
C ALA A 80 -0.66 16.83 4.10
N PHE A 81 -1.79 16.31 3.63
CA PHE A 81 -2.21 14.95 3.93
C PHE A 81 -3.09 14.38 2.81
N TYR A 82 -3.09 13.05 2.71
CA TYR A 82 -4.11 12.31 1.97
C TYR A 82 -5.25 11.97 2.92
N TRP A 83 -6.48 12.03 2.43
CA TRP A 83 -7.67 11.70 3.20
C TRP A 83 -8.57 10.74 2.43
N LEU A 84 -9.30 9.90 3.17
CA LEU A 84 -10.20 8.86 2.66
C LEU A 84 -11.41 8.76 3.59
N HIS A 85 -12.59 8.95 3.03
CA HIS A 85 -13.86 8.67 3.69
C HIS A 85 -14.43 7.34 3.25
N PHE A 86 -14.92 6.55 4.20
CA PHE A 86 -15.49 5.24 3.93
C PHE A 86 -16.51 4.83 5.00
N ILE A 87 -17.35 3.85 4.66
CA ILE A 87 -18.35 3.27 5.55
C ILE A 87 -18.05 1.77 5.69
N PRO A 88 -17.80 1.25 6.90
CA PRO A 88 -17.69 -0.19 7.11
C PRO A 88 -19.08 -0.81 7.04
N GLY A 89 -19.19 -1.93 6.33
CA GLY A 89 -20.41 -2.72 6.20
C GLY A 89 -20.22 -4.16 6.65
N ILE A 90 -21.33 -4.89 6.76
CA ILE A 90 -21.34 -6.34 6.97
C ILE A 90 -21.88 -6.99 5.70
N PRO A 91 -21.20 -7.98 5.11
CA PRO A 91 -21.59 -8.57 3.82
C PRO A 91 -22.98 -9.18 3.77
N SER A 92 -23.55 -9.52 4.92
CA SER A 92 -24.86 -10.15 5.05
C SER A 92 -26.05 -9.17 5.15
N ALA A 93 -25.82 -7.88 5.19
CA ALA A 93 -26.91 -6.91 5.12
C ALA A 93 -27.33 -6.75 3.64
N PRO A 94 -28.55 -7.16 3.24
CA PRO A 94 -29.00 -6.89 1.88
C PRO A 94 -29.04 -5.37 1.69
N ILE A 95 -28.41 -4.89 0.62
CA ILE A 95 -28.61 -3.51 0.17
C ILE A 95 -30.05 -3.46 -0.32
N ILE A 96 -30.98 -3.06 0.52
CA ILE A 96 -32.35 -2.79 0.11
C ILE A 96 -32.26 -1.48 -0.67
N ALA A 97 -32.23 -1.59 -1.99
CA ALA A 97 -32.44 -0.42 -2.83
C ALA A 97 -33.81 0.16 -2.47
N PRO A 98 -33.93 1.47 -2.20
CA PRO A 98 -35.22 2.09 -1.93
C PRO A 98 -36.10 1.90 -3.16
N SER A 99 -37.21 1.19 -3.00
CA SER A 99 -38.17 0.87 -4.06
C SER A 99 -39.18 1.98 -4.31
N ASP A 100 -38.98 3.18 -3.79
CA ASP A 100 -39.91 4.30 -3.94
C ASP A 100 -39.21 5.53 -4.57
N PRO A 101 -39.49 5.90 -5.82
CA PRO A 101 -38.92 7.07 -6.47
C PRO A 101 -39.55 8.41 -6.01
N THR A 102 -40.45 8.40 -5.03
CA THR A 102 -41.14 9.61 -4.54
C THR A 102 -40.65 10.11 -3.20
N ALA A 103 -39.70 9.44 -2.54
CA ALA A 103 -39.09 9.92 -1.30
C ALA A 103 -38.13 11.07 -1.59
N GLY A 104 -38.50 12.27 -1.16
CA GLY A 104 -37.71 13.48 -1.34
C GLY A 104 -36.35 13.39 -0.63
N SER A 105 -35.39 14.08 -1.20
CA SER A 105 -34.08 14.47 -0.65
C SER A 105 -33.23 13.33 -0.05
N VAL A 106 -32.53 12.64 -0.92
CA VAL A 106 -31.57 11.55 -0.60
C VAL A 106 -30.32 12.03 0.19
N LEU A 107 -30.25 13.28 0.59
CA LEU A 107 -29.06 13.85 1.27
C LEU A 107 -29.12 13.79 2.80
N ASP A 108 -30.25 13.43 3.40
CA ASP A 108 -30.39 13.43 4.86
C ASP A 108 -30.32 12.03 5.53
N GLU A 109 -30.16 10.95 4.75
CA GLU A 109 -30.08 9.57 5.25
C GLU A 109 -28.72 8.88 5.03
N PHE A 110 -27.62 9.58 5.06
CA PHE A 110 -26.34 8.92 5.30
C PHE A 110 -26.31 8.46 6.76
N HIS A 111 -26.86 7.29 6.98
CA HIS A 111 -26.85 6.66 8.29
C HIS A 111 -25.40 6.43 8.69
N ALA A 112 -25.00 6.94 9.84
CA ALA A 112 -23.77 6.54 10.49
C ALA A 112 -23.67 5.01 10.46
N ALA A 113 -22.50 4.47 10.12
CA ALA A 113 -22.28 3.02 10.08
C ALA A 113 -22.87 2.35 11.32
N PRO A 114 -23.66 1.28 11.18
CA PRO A 114 -24.33 0.68 12.32
C PRO A 114 -23.29 0.28 13.38
N PRO A 115 -23.58 0.45 14.68
CA PRO A 115 -22.63 0.14 15.76
C PRO A 115 -22.07 -1.29 15.73
N SER A 116 -22.76 -2.20 15.07
CA SER A 116 -22.31 -3.59 14.85
C SER A 116 -21.21 -3.72 13.78
N SER A 117 -20.95 -2.69 12.98
CA SER A 117 -19.95 -2.73 11.91
C SER A 117 -18.53 -2.42 12.40
N TYR A 118 -18.38 -1.93 13.62
CA TYR A 118 -17.09 -1.66 14.26
C TYR A 118 -17.23 -1.54 15.78
N ARG A 119 -16.10 -1.65 16.50
CA ARG A 119 -16.00 -1.39 17.93
C ARG A 119 -14.81 -0.48 18.21
N LEU A 120 -14.94 0.33 19.28
CA LEU A 120 -13.85 1.15 19.81
C LEU A 120 -13.40 0.54 21.15
N GLU A 121 -12.17 0.09 21.21
CA GLU A 121 -11.61 -0.54 22.41
C GLU A 121 -10.23 0.04 22.77
N ASP A 122 -9.96 0.16 24.06
CA ASP A 122 -8.61 0.42 24.58
C ASP A 122 -7.90 -0.92 24.75
N LEU A 123 -7.22 -1.36 23.69
CA LEU A 123 -6.49 -2.62 23.67
C LEU A 123 -4.99 -2.39 23.84
N ALA A 124 -4.38 -3.21 24.71
CA ALA A 124 -2.96 -3.44 24.68
C ALA A 124 -2.63 -4.58 23.66
N PRO A 125 -1.41 -4.63 23.08
CA PRO A 125 -1.04 -5.69 22.14
C PRO A 125 -1.26 -7.12 22.65
N ALA A 126 -1.20 -7.34 23.97
CA ALA A 126 -1.46 -8.63 24.60
C ALA A 126 -2.98 -9.00 24.69
N GLN A 127 -3.86 -8.09 24.32
CA GLN A 127 -5.33 -8.23 24.43
C GLN A 127 -6.01 -8.34 23.08
N LEU A 128 -5.30 -8.91 22.08
CA LEU A 128 -5.83 -9.07 20.74
C LEU A 128 -7.08 -9.97 20.74
N PRO A 129 -8.07 -9.69 19.86
CA PRO A 129 -9.22 -10.56 19.65
C PRO A 129 -8.79 -12.00 19.33
N SER A 130 -9.58 -12.98 19.76
CA SER A 130 -9.28 -14.40 19.53
C SER A 130 -9.24 -14.79 18.05
N ASN A 131 -9.90 -14.02 17.20
CA ASN A 131 -9.95 -14.19 15.73
C ASN A 131 -8.98 -13.28 14.98
N TYR A 132 -8.05 -12.62 15.66
CA TYR A 132 -6.95 -11.93 15.00
C TYR A 132 -6.02 -12.96 14.32
N PRO A 133 -5.53 -12.75 13.07
CA PRO A 133 -5.47 -11.48 12.32
C PRO A 133 -6.63 -11.23 11.34
N GLU A 134 -7.65 -12.03 11.33
CA GLU A 134 -8.80 -11.88 10.42
C GLU A 134 -9.59 -10.59 10.73
N THR A 135 -9.56 -10.15 11.98
CA THR A 135 -10.13 -8.87 12.42
C THR A 135 -9.12 -7.74 12.21
N LEU A 136 -9.52 -6.68 11.51
CA LEU A 136 -8.71 -5.47 11.44
C LEU A 136 -8.76 -4.72 12.77
N CYS A 137 -7.58 -4.51 13.37
CA CYS A 137 -7.42 -3.77 14.62
C CYS A 137 -6.49 -2.57 14.38
N ILE A 138 -7.08 -1.42 14.11
CA ILE A 138 -6.35 -0.21 13.72
C ILE A 138 -6.38 0.81 14.86
N PRO A 139 -5.24 1.17 15.47
CA PRO A 139 -5.17 2.32 16.38
C PRO A 139 -5.72 3.58 15.73
N ARG A 140 -6.42 4.41 16.50
CA ARG A 140 -6.95 5.69 15.98
C ARG A 140 -5.85 6.62 15.48
N GLN A 141 -4.69 6.61 16.08
CA GLN A 141 -3.49 7.30 15.63
C GLN A 141 -2.31 6.35 15.71
N GLY A 142 -1.42 6.41 14.72
CA GLY A 142 -0.22 5.60 14.71
C GLY A 142 0.80 6.08 13.70
N THR A 143 2.04 5.60 13.88
CA THR A 143 3.15 5.85 12.97
C THR A 143 3.29 4.70 12.00
N LEU A 144 3.38 5.01 10.71
CA LEU A 144 3.60 4.03 9.65
C LEU A 144 5.09 3.73 9.51
N SER A 145 5.44 2.45 9.53
CA SER A 145 6.83 2.03 9.27
C SER A 145 7.23 2.22 7.80
N SER A 146 6.26 2.20 6.90
CA SER A 146 6.44 2.39 5.46
C SER A 146 5.32 3.27 4.89
N PRO A 147 5.32 4.59 5.18
CA PRO A 147 4.24 5.50 4.77
C PRO A 147 3.98 5.49 3.27
N ASN A 148 5.04 5.36 2.46
CA ASN A 148 4.93 5.37 1.01
C ASN A 148 4.03 4.26 0.46
N ARG A 149 3.97 3.08 1.10
CA ARG A 149 3.08 1.98 0.67
C ARG A 149 1.61 2.38 0.76
N VAL A 150 1.21 2.99 1.87
CA VAL A 150 -0.15 3.50 2.07
C VAL A 150 -0.44 4.66 1.11
N ILE A 151 0.51 5.59 0.94
CA ILE A 151 0.36 6.75 0.04
C ILE A 151 0.20 6.31 -1.42
N ILE A 152 0.91 5.27 -1.87
CA ILE A 152 0.76 4.72 -3.22
C ILE A 152 -0.66 4.18 -3.43
N LEU A 153 -1.19 3.42 -2.48
CA LEU A 153 -2.56 2.90 -2.54
C LEU A 153 -3.60 4.03 -2.56
N MET A 154 -3.41 5.08 -1.75
CA MET A 154 -4.30 6.24 -1.75
C MET A 154 -4.23 7.04 -3.06
N LYS A 155 -3.06 7.17 -3.68
CA LYS A 155 -2.92 7.76 -5.02
C LYS A 155 -3.63 6.93 -6.09
N GLN A 156 -3.50 5.61 -6.06
CA GLN A 156 -4.21 4.70 -6.97
C GLN A 156 -5.72 4.81 -6.78
N LEU A 157 -6.20 4.86 -5.54
CA LEU A 157 -7.61 5.06 -5.23
C LEU A 157 -8.13 6.39 -5.79
N GLN A 158 -7.39 7.48 -5.59
CA GLN A 158 -7.74 8.79 -6.12
C GLN A 158 -7.80 8.79 -7.65
N ASP A 159 -6.79 8.22 -8.32
CA ASP A 159 -6.77 8.11 -9.78
C ASP A 159 -7.94 7.27 -10.31
N THR A 160 -8.20 6.13 -9.67
CA THR A 160 -9.30 5.23 -10.04
C THR A 160 -10.67 5.88 -9.86
N SER A 161 -10.87 6.61 -8.75
CA SER A 161 -12.14 7.31 -8.48
C SER A 161 -12.43 8.40 -9.51
N LEU A 162 -11.40 9.07 -10.00
CA LEU A 162 -11.53 10.12 -11.01
C LEU A 162 -11.73 9.58 -12.42
N ARG A 163 -11.11 8.43 -12.77
CA ARG A 163 -11.09 7.92 -14.15
C ARG A 163 -12.20 6.92 -14.43
N PHE A 164 -12.47 6.01 -13.52
CA PHE A 164 -13.27 4.83 -13.82
C PHE A 164 -14.61 4.77 -13.10
N HIS A 165 -14.78 5.51 -12.00
CA HIS A 165 -15.97 5.49 -11.16
C HIS A 165 -16.45 4.07 -10.78
N SER A 166 -15.51 3.11 -10.69
CA SER A 166 -15.80 1.73 -10.38
C SER A 166 -15.95 1.53 -8.87
N THR A 167 -17.17 1.30 -8.41
CA THR A 167 -17.46 1.01 -6.99
C THR A 167 -16.67 -0.19 -6.50
N PHE A 168 -16.59 -1.27 -7.28
CA PHE A 168 -15.84 -2.47 -6.91
C PHE A 168 -14.35 -2.17 -6.69
N LEU A 169 -13.73 -1.45 -7.62
CA LEU A 169 -12.31 -1.16 -7.55
C LEU A 169 -12.00 -0.17 -6.42
N ASN A 170 -12.84 0.86 -6.23
CA ASN A 170 -12.69 1.82 -5.14
C ASN A 170 -12.84 1.15 -3.76
N ASN A 171 -13.83 0.27 -3.60
CA ASN A 171 -14.01 -0.50 -2.36
C ASN A 171 -12.82 -1.43 -2.09
N SER A 172 -12.31 -2.12 -3.13
CA SER A 172 -11.15 -3.01 -3.02
C SER A 172 -9.89 -2.25 -2.61
N LEU A 173 -9.64 -1.08 -3.20
CA LEU A 173 -8.51 -0.23 -2.84
C LEU A 173 -8.66 0.37 -1.44
N THR A 174 -9.88 0.71 -1.02
CA THR A 174 -10.16 1.15 0.37
C THR A 174 -9.80 0.04 1.36
N ALA A 175 -10.24 -1.19 1.10
CA ALA A 175 -9.85 -2.35 1.91
C ALA A 175 -8.33 -2.58 1.93
N ALA A 176 -7.67 -2.41 0.78
CA ALA A 176 -6.20 -2.54 0.69
C ALA A 176 -5.47 -1.47 1.51
N VAL A 177 -5.93 -0.21 1.51
CA VAL A 177 -5.37 0.86 2.34
C VAL A 177 -5.49 0.52 3.82
N LEU A 178 -6.66 0.10 4.28
CA LEU A 178 -6.89 -0.24 5.68
C LEU A 178 -6.11 -1.50 6.10
N GLY A 179 -6.06 -2.51 5.22
CA GLY A 179 -5.26 -3.71 5.43
C GLY A 179 -3.77 -3.40 5.55
N GLU A 180 -3.22 -2.53 4.70
CA GLU A 180 -1.82 -2.10 4.77
C GLU A 180 -1.52 -1.38 6.10
N ILE A 181 -2.40 -0.50 6.56
CA ILE A 181 -2.26 0.17 7.86
C ILE A 181 -2.31 -0.85 9.01
N ASN A 182 -3.26 -1.79 8.96
CA ASN A 182 -3.35 -2.85 9.96
C ASN A 182 -2.07 -3.69 10.02
N CYS A 183 -1.53 -4.10 8.88
CA CYS A 183 -0.27 -4.86 8.80
C CYS A 183 0.94 -4.09 9.36
N GLN A 184 0.91 -2.75 9.32
CA GLN A 184 1.94 -1.91 9.91
C GLN A 184 1.67 -1.58 11.39
N SER A 185 0.52 -1.96 11.94
CA SER A 185 0.17 -1.68 13.33
C SER A 185 1.01 -2.49 14.32
N PRO A 186 1.23 -1.99 15.56
CA PRO A 186 1.91 -2.77 16.61
C PRO A 186 1.17 -4.08 16.92
N PHE A 187 -0.15 -4.11 16.79
CA PHE A 187 -0.97 -5.29 17.04
C PHE A 187 -0.63 -6.42 16.06
N TYR A 188 -0.59 -6.10 14.76
CA TYR A 188 -0.25 -7.09 13.73
C TYR A 188 1.16 -7.63 13.92
N ARG A 189 2.12 -6.76 14.22
CA ARG A 189 3.51 -7.16 14.48
C ARG A 189 3.63 -8.08 15.69
N THR A 190 2.90 -7.82 16.77
CA THR A 190 2.91 -8.67 17.96
C THR A 190 2.32 -10.04 17.64
N TYR A 191 1.27 -10.11 16.84
CA TYR A 191 0.64 -11.37 16.46
C TYR A 191 1.52 -12.21 15.52
N THR A 192 2.11 -11.58 14.49
CA THR A 192 2.95 -12.28 13.51
C THR A 192 4.35 -12.60 14.01
N SER A 193 4.76 -12.01 15.12
CA SER A 193 6.06 -12.29 15.74
C SER A 193 6.03 -13.61 16.50
N GLU A 194 6.05 -14.71 15.78
CA GLU A 194 6.48 -15.96 16.40
C GLU A 194 7.91 -15.88 16.94
N THR A 195 8.65 -14.89 16.60
CA THR A 195 9.91 -14.52 17.25
C THR A 195 10.44 -13.20 16.70
N GLN A 196 11.08 -12.43 17.53
CA GLN A 196 11.93 -11.29 17.18
C GLN A 196 12.83 -11.54 15.94
N ARG A 197 13.19 -12.82 15.69
CA ARG A 197 13.95 -13.29 14.53
C ARG A 197 13.20 -13.10 13.21
N THR A 198 11.90 -13.40 13.16
CA THR A 198 11.08 -13.26 11.95
C THR A 198 10.90 -11.78 11.58
N GLN A 199 10.70 -10.91 12.57
CA GLN A 199 10.58 -9.47 12.33
C GLN A 199 11.89 -8.88 11.79
N ILE A 200 13.03 -9.21 12.40
CA ILE A 200 14.34 -8.77 11.93
C ILE A 200 14.57 -9.24 10.48
N LEU A 201 14.20 -10.46 10.16
CA LEU A 201 14.33 -11.00 8.80
C LEU A 201 13.51 -10.21 7.80
N GLN A 202 12.25 -9.88 8.13
CA GLN A 202 11.38 -9.06 7.29
C GLN A 202 11.92 -7.64 7.10
N ASP A 203 12.46 -7.06 8.16
CA ASP A 203 13.06 -5.72 8.11
C ASP A 203 14.30 -5.70 7.20
N ILE A 204 15.14 -6.74 7.25
CA ILE A 204 16.29 -6.90 6.36
C ILE A 204 15.84 -7.06 4.90
N ILE A 205 14.84 -7.90 4.63
CA ILE A 205 14.28 -8.11 3.29
C ILE A 205 13.76 -6.79 2.74
N SER A 206 12.94 -6.09 3.50
CA SER A 206 12.36 -4.80 3.11
C SER A 206 13.43 -3.73 2.84
N TYR A 207 14.46 -3.68 3.67
CA TYR A 207 15.58 -2.77 3.48
C TYR A 207 16.34 -3.07 2.18
N ILE A 208 16.66 -4.33 1.90
CA ILE A 208 17.35 -4.73 0.67
C ILE A 208 16.51 -4.39 -0.57
N GLN A 209 15.21 -4.65 -0.53
CA GLN A 209 14.30 -4.35 -1.64
C GLN A 209 14.19 -2.84 -1.90
N TYR A 210 14.08 -2.05 -0.84
CA TYR A 210 13.99 -0.59 -0.94
C TYR A 210 15.28 0.04 -1.49
N HIS A 211 16.45 -0.47 -1.06
CA HIS A 211 17.76 0.00 -1.48
C HIS A 211 18.38 -0.83 -2.62
N SER A 212 17.54 -1.52 -3.41
CA SER A 212 18.03 -2.43 -4.48
C SER A 212 18.85 -1.74 -5.56
N SER A 213 18.66 -0.43 -5.77
CA SER A 213 19.46 0.39 -6.70
C SER A 213 20.84 0.80 -6.16
N GLU A 214 21.10 0.59 -4.87
CA GLU A 214 22.34 1.00 -4.22
C GLU A 214 23.38 -0.12 -4.19
N SER A 215 24.65 0.23 -3.95
CA SER A 215 25.72 -0.75 -3.74
C SER A 215 25.72 -1.26 -2.30
N LEU A 216 24.79 -2.17 -1.97
CA LEU A 216 24.67 -2.74 -0.63
C LEU A 216 25.79 -3.74 -0.34
N LYS A 217 26.48 -3.55 0.82
CA LYS A 217 27.44 -4.50 1.36
C LYS A 217 26.88 -5.16 2.63
N VAL A 218 27.17 -6.45 2.82
CA VAL A 218 26.72 -7.22 3.99
C VAL A 218 27.18 -6.56 5.30
N THR A 219 28.41 -6.01 5.32
CA THR A 219 28.97 -5.31 6.48
C THR A 219 28.22 -4.01 6.81
N GLU A 220 27.70 -3.31 5.81
CA GLU A 220 26.91 -2.10 5.98
C GLU A 220 25.52 -2.44 6.52
N LEU A 221 24.89 -3.49 5.98
CA LEU A 221 23.62 -4.03 6.49
C LEU A 221 23.75 -4.47 7.96
N ALA A 222 24.79 -5.25 8.28
CA ALA A 222 25.01 -5.72 9.65
C ALA A 222 25.18 -4.56 10.64
N ARG A 223 25.92 -3.51 10.24
CA ARG A 223 26.06 -2.30 11.05
C ARG A 223 24.75 -1.55 11.22
N TYR A 224 23.97 -1.41 10.15
CA TYR A 224 22.68 -0.72 10.18
C TYR A 224 21.70 -1.38 11.15
N PHE A 225 21.63 -2.72 11.13
CA PHE A 225 20.73 -3.49 12.00
C PHE A 225 21.33 -3.77 13.40
N GLY A 226 22.56 -3.31 13.70
CA GLY A 226 23.19 -3.48 14.99
C GLY A 226 23.68 -4.90 15.29
N TYR A 227 23.97 -5.70 14.25
CA TYR A 227 24.45 -7.08 14.36
C TYR A 227 25.86 -7.25 13.80
N ASN A 228 26.52 -8.35 14.18
CA ASN A 228 27.73 -8.76 13.49
C ASN A 228 27.40 -9.49 12.18
N ASP A 229 28.33 -9.46 11.22
CA ASP A 229 28.17 -10.00 9.87
C ASP A 229 27.82 -11.49 9.85
N LYS A 230 28.42 -12.28 10.75
CA LYS A 230 28.21 -13.72 10.84
C LYS A 230 26.80 -14.05 11.32
N TYR A 231 26.37 -13.36 12.39
CA TYR A 231 25.02 -13.56 12.94
C TYR A 231 23.95 -13.19 11.92
N LEU A 232 24.07 -11.99 11.30
CA LEU A 232 23.10 -11.53 10.30
C LEU A 232 23.04 -12.50 9.11
N SER A 233 24.19 -12.98 8.63
CA SER A 233 24.27 -13.93 7.52
C SER A 233 23.64 -15.27 7.87
N SER A 234 23.86 -15.79 9.09
CA SER A 234 23.25 -17.05 9.55
C SER A 234 21.74 -16.92 9.70
N LEU A 235 21.29 -15.87 10.39
CA LEU A 235 19.88 -15.54 10.59
C LEU A 235 19.13 -15.47 9.24
N PHE A 236 19.73 -14.75 8.28
CA PHE A 236 19.14 -14.57 6.97
C PHE A 236 19.08 -15.88 6.17
N HIS A 237 20.15 -16.66 6.21
CA HIS A 237 20.21 -17.94 5.52
C HIS A 237 19.24 -18.97 6.13
N GLU A 238 19.16 -19.05 7.45
CA GLU A 238 18.21 -19.91 8.14
C GLU A 238 16.75 -19.60 7.82
N GLY A 239 16.43 -18.30 7.73
CA GLY A 239 15.06 -17.88 7.49
C GLY A 239 14.62 -17.87 6.02
N THR A 240 15.56 -17.68 5.07
CA THR A 240 15.23 -17.56 3.63
C THR A 240 15.77 -18.68 2.76
N GLY A 241 16.66 -19.52 3.28
CA GLY A 241 17.41 -20.49 2.48
C GLY A 241 18.46 -19.87 1.55
N MET A 242 18.64 -18.55 1.54
CA MET A 242 19.53 -17.82 0.65
C MET A 242 20.57 -17.03 1.44
N THR A 243 21.78 -16.86 0.88
CA THR A 243 22.73 -15.92 1.44
C THR A 243 22.28 -14.46 1.16
N LEU A 244 22.67 -13.51 2.02
CA LEU A 244 22.42 -12.08 1.82
C LEU A 244 22.89 -11.60 0.44
N LYS A 245 24.08 -12.03 -0.01
CA LYS A 245 24.61 -11.68 -1.34
C LYS A 245 23.72 -12.18 -2.48
N GLN A 246 23.22 -13.43 -2.36
CA GLN A 246 22.30 -13.99 -3.36
C GLN A 246 20.99 -13.22 -3.39
N PHE A 247 20.46 -12.86 -2.22
CA PHE A 247 19.20 -12.13 -2.13
C PHE A 247 19.33 -10.70 -2.65
N ILE A 248 20.41 -9.97 -2.33
CA ILE A 248 20.71 -8.64 -2.90
C ILE A 248 20.77 -8.74 -4.43
N LEU A 249 21.48 -9.72 -4.96
CA LEU A 249 21.58 -9.93 -6.40
C LEU A 249 20.24 -10.27 -7.04
N LYS A 250 19.44 -11.11 -6.38
CA LYS A 250 18.07 -11.43 -6.81
C LYS A 250 17.20 -10.17 -6.83
N SER A 251 17.20 -9.36 -5.78
CA SER A 251 16.42 -8.13 -5.68
C SER A 251 16.77 -7.13 -6.80
N LYS A 252 18.06 -6.97 -7.09
CA LYS A 252 18.53 -6.16 -8.25
C LYS A 252 18.05 -6.71 -9.59
N THR A 253 18.05 -8.03 -9.73
CA THR A 253 17.59 -8.71 -10.96
C THR A 253 16.09 -8.55 -11.13
N ASP A 254 15.31 -8.68 -10.05
CA ASP A 254 13.86 -8.50 -10.07
C ASP A 254 13.51 -7.05 -10.46
N SER A 255 14.20 -6.04 -9.93
CA SER A 255 14.08 -4.64 -10.33
C SER A 255 14.43 -4.41 -11.80
N ALA A 256 15.50 -5.06 -12.27
CA ALA A 256 15.92 -4.99 -13.68
C ALA A 256 14.89 -5.63 -14.61
N MET A 257 14.24 -6.73 -14.21
CA MET A 257 13.17 -7.36 -14.99
C MET A 257 12.01 -6.40 -15.20
N ALA A 258 11.59 -5.68 -14.16
CA ALA A 258 10.54 -4.65 -14.26
C ALA A 258 10.98 -3.52 -15.22
N GLU A 259 12.19 -2.96 -15.08
CA GLU A 259 12.67 -1.92 -15.99
C GLU A 259 12.80 -2.42 -17.45
N LEU A 260 13.20 -3.67 -17.65
CA LEU A 260 13.30 -4.26 -19.00
C LEU A 260 11.93 -4.38 -19.69
N THR A 261 10.86 -4.59 -18.93
CA THR A 261 9.51 -4.72 -19.47
C THR A 261 8.80 -3.38 -19.60
N ASP A 262 9.02 -2.47 -18.65
CA ASP A 262 8.18 -1.28 -18.46
C ASP A 262 8.83 -0.01 -19.06
N THR A 263 10.11 -0.07 -19.44
CA THR A 263 10.85 1.09 -19.95
C THR A 263 11.59 0.81 -21.26
N ASN A 264 11.94 1.90 -21.96
CA ASN A 264 12.81 1.85 -23.14
C ASN A 264 14.29 2.13 -22.82
N HIS A 265 14.69 2.07 -21.54
CA HIS A 265 16.08 2.26 -21.14
C HIS A 265 16.99 1.22 -21.81
N THR A 266 18.18 1.61 -22.20
CA THR A 266 19.19 0.65 -22.71
C THR A 266 19.59 -0.33 -21.60
N VAL A 267 20.07 -1.51 -21.97
CA VAL A 267 20.56 -2.52 -21.02
C VAL A 267 21.65 -1.95 -20.11
N SER A 268 22.51 -1.06 -20.64
CA SER A 268 23.52 -0.37 -19.85
C SER A 268 22.92 0.61 -18.83
N GLN A 269 21.93 1.40 -19.24
CA GLN A 269 21.23 2.30 -18.32
C GLN A 269 20.55 1.51 -17.18
N ILE A 270 19.86 0.41 -17.52
CA ILE A 270 19.22 -0.45 -16.51
C ILE A 270 20.28 -1.02 -15.55
N ALA A 271 21.41 -1.49 -16.06
CA ALA A 271 22.48 -1.99 -15.21
C ALA A 271 22.91 -0.95 -14.16
N TYR A 272 23.08 0.31 -14.55
CA TYR A 272 23.43 1.40 -13.63
C TYR A 272 22.29 1.75 -12.68
N ASN A 273 21.04 1.81 -13.16
CA ASN A 273 19.86 2.10 -12.35
C ASN A 273 19.67 1.10 -11.21
N VAL A 274 19.93 -0.19 -11.48
CA VAL A 274 19.84 -1.24 -10.46
C VAL A 274 21.16 -1.44 -9.67
N GLY A 275 22.07 -0.48 -9.77
CA GLY A 275 23.29 -0.40 -8.96
C GLY A 275 24.40 -1.38 -9.32
N PHE A 276 24.53 -1.77 -10.61
CA PHE A 276 25.73 -2.40 -11.12
C PHE A 276 26.69 -1.33 -11.66
N GLN A 277 27.98 -1.53 -11.40
CA GLN A 277 29.02 -0.63 -11.91
C GLN A 277 29.37 -0.91 -13.37
N ASP A 278 28.99 -2.07 -13.88
CA ASP A 278 29.36 -2.57 -15.20
C ASP A 278 28.22 -3.40 -15.80
N ALA A 279 27.86 -3.05 -17.05
CA ALA A 279 26.79 -3.72 -17.80
C ALA A 279 27.13 -5.18 -18.18
N HIS A 280 28.41 -5.53 -18.29
CA HIS A 280 28.83 -6.90 -18.56
C HIS A 280 28.59 -7.80 -17.35
N ASN A 281 29.02 -7.35 -16.16
CA ASN A 281 28.76 -8.05 -14.89
C ASN A 281 27.26 -8.20 -14.63
N PHE A 282 26.49 -7.14 -14.90
CA PHE A 282 25.03 -7.21 -14.85
C PHE A 282 24.48 -8.30 -15.77
N SER A 283 24.85 -8.28 -17.05
CA SER A 283 24.32 -9.24 -18.04
C SER A 283 24.68 -10.70 -17.69
N THR A 284 25.87 -10.92 -17.16
CA THR A 284 26.33 -12.24 -16.69
C THR A 284 25.51 -12.71 -15.48
N ALA A 285 25.33 -11.83 -14.49
CA ALA A 285 24.55 -12.13 -13.29
C ALA A 285 23.07 -12.36 -13.62
N PHE A 286 22.49 -11.51 -14.45
CA PHE A 286 21.11 -11.63 -14.93
C PHE A 286 20.87 -12.95 -15.64
N ARG A 287 21.75 -13.33 -16.59
CA ARG A 287 21.65 -14.61 -17.29
C ARG A 287 21.77 -15.81 -16.34
N LYS A 288 22.65 -15.73 -15.35
CA LYS A 288 22.83 -16.80 -14.36
C LYS A 288 21.56 -17.04 -13.55
N LEU A 289 20.80 -15.98 -13.22
CA LEU A 289 19.58 -16.07 -12.42
C LEU A 289 18.33 -16.38 -13.25
N THR A 290 18.23 -15.82 -14.46
CA THR A 290 17.01 -15.92 -15.28
C THR A 290 17.11 -16.95 -16.43
N GLY A 291 18.30 -17.45 -16.72
CA GLY A 291 18.56 -18.31 -17.87
C GLY A 291 18.69 -17.57 -19.21
N MET A 292 18.40 -16.27 -19.26
CA MET A 292 18.36 -15.45 -20.47
C MET A 292 19.21 -14.19 -20.34
N THR A 293 19.70 -13.67 -21.47
CA THR A 293 20.31 -12.33 -21.46
C THR A 293 19.23 -11.24 -21.26
N PRO A 294 19.59 -10.06 -20.72
CA PRO A 294 18.64 -8.95 -20.57
C PRO A 294 17.92 -8.57 -21.87
N GLY A 295 18.64 -8.59 -23.01
CA GLY A 295 18.06 -8.30 -24.33
C GLY A 295 17.06 -9.38 -24.79
N GLN A 296 17.35 -10.67 -24.54
CA GLN A 296 16.41 -11.76 -24.79
C GLN A 296 15.17 -11.65 -23.91
N TYR A 297 15.36 -11.35 -22.63
CA TYR A 297 14.25 -11.16 -21.68
C TYR A 297 13.31 -10.04 -22.12
N ARG A 298 13.84 -8.87 -22.49
CA ARG A 298 13.06 -7.75 -23.04
C ARG A 298 12.28 -8.14 -24.29
N LYS A 299 12.92 -8.87 -25.21
CA LYS A 299 12.25 -9.29 -26.45
C LYS A 299 11.07 -10.22 -26.20
N ILE A 300 11.16 -11.07 -25.19
CA ILE A 300 10.14 -12.08 -24.89
C ILE A 300 9.04 -11.51 -23.96
N MET A 301 9.45 -10.77 -22.94
CA MET A 301 8.56 -10.32 -21.86
C MET A 301 8.13 -8.86 -21.97
N GLY A 302 8.79 -8.05 -22.79
CA GLY A 302 8.45 -6.62 -22.94
C GLY A 302 7.06 -6.45 -23.57
N THR A 303 6.13 -5.91 -22.81
CA THR A 303 4.73 -5.71 -23.20
C THR A 303 4.53 -4.78 -24.40
N GLY A 304 5.48 -3.87 -24.65
CA GLY A 304 5.44 -2.97 -25.79
C GLY A 304 5.46 -3.66 -27.16
N ASN A 305 6.10 -4.83 -27.28
CA ASN A 305 6.16 -5.56 -28.54
C ASN A 305 4.94 -6.48 -28.75
N PHE A 306 4.24 -6.90 -27.71
CA PHE A 306 3.09 -7.78 -27.85
C PHE A 306 1.83 -7.01 -28.31
N LEU A 307 1.71 -5.74 -27.93
CA LEU A 307 0.60 -4.88 -28.37
C LEU A 307 0.89 -4.20 -29.72
N LEU A 308 2.12 -3.81 -30.00
CA LEU A 308 2.48 -3.19 -31.28
C LEU A 308 2.46 -4.17 -32.46
N ASN A 309 2.75 -5.46 -32.22
CA ASN A 309 2.59 -6.50 -33.26
C ASN A 309 1.12 -6.92 -33.47
N ARG A 310 0.19 -6.52 -32.61
CA ARG A 310 -1.26 -6.73 -32.80
C ARG A 310 -1.95 -5.56 -33.52
N THR A 311 -1.29 -4.42 -33.64
CA THR A 311 -1.75 -3.28 -34.47
C THR A 311 -1.13 -3.27 -35.86
N GLY A 312 -0.46 -4.34 -36.26
CA GLY A 312 -0.23 -4.66 -37.66
C GLY A 312 -1.59 -4.73 -38.32
N GLY A 313 -1.88 -3.75 -39.20
CA GLY A 313 -3.18 -3.48 -39.75
C GLY A 313 -3.84 -4.75 -40.27
N TYR A 314 -5.13 -4.87 -40.00
CA TYR A 314 -6.01 -5.82 -40.65
C TYR A 314 -5.84 -5.63 -42.16
N ASP A 315 -5.13 -6.55 -42.82
CA ASP A 315 -5.08 -6.64 -44.28
C ASP A 315 -6.29 -7.43 -44.76
N PRO A 316 -7.27 -6.77 -45.32
CA PRO A 316 -8.46 -7.46 -45.82
C PRO A 316 -8.21 -8.36 -47.03
N GLN A 317 -6.98 -8.42 -47.56
CA GLN A 317 -6.58 -9.20 -48.75
C GLN A 317 -5.64 -10.37 -48.44
N ALA A 318 -5.33 -10.64 -47.17
CA ALA A 318 -4.53 -11.81 -46.80
C ALA A 318 -5.27 -13.09 -47.20
N PRO A 319 -4.67 -14.02 -47.99
CA PRO A 319 -5.31 -15.25 -48.41
C PRO A 319 -5.65 -16.11 -47.17
N ARG A 320 -6.90 -16.49 -47.04
CA ARG A 320 -7.36 -17.45 -46.05
C ARG A 320 -6.72 -18.80 -46.39
N GLY A 321 -5.75 -19.20 -45.56
CA GLY A 321 -5.12 -20.49 -45.67
C GLY A 321 -6.18 -21.60 -45.57
N ALA A 322 -6.21 -22.39 -46.61
CA ALA A 322 -7.05 -23.58 -46.70
C ALA A 322 -6.48 -24.69 -45.82
N ASP A 323 -7.39 -25.40 -45.16
CA ASP A 323 -7.33 -26.80 -44.76
C ASP A 323 -6.11 -27.32 -43.98
N ALA A 324 -6.32 -27.51 -42.66
CA ALA A 324 -5.66 -28.61 -41.95
C ALA A 324 -6.68 -29.74 -41.71
N PRO A 325 -6.39 -31.00 -42.11
CA PRO A 325 -7.29 -32.12 -41.86
C PRO A 325 -7.11 -32.62 -40.40
N LEU A 326 -8.22 -33.05 -39.83
CA LEU A 326 -8.56 -33.89 -38.68
C LEU A 326 -7.46 -34.28 -37.68
#